data_63a56c5ec5b3789965086e7f0c35cf99
#
_entry.id   63a56c5ec5b3789965086e7f0c35cf99
#
_cell.length_a   1.000
_cell.length_b   1.000
_cell.length_c   1.000
_cell.angle_alpha   90.00
_cell.angle_beta   90.00
_cell.angle_gamma   90.00
#
_symmetry.space_group_name_H-M   'P 1'
#
loop_
_entity.id
_entity.type
_entity.pdbx_description
1 polymer ?
#
loop_
_entity_poly.entity_id
_entity_poly.type
_entity_poly.pdbx_seq_one_letter_code
_entity_poly.pdbx_strand_id
1 'polypeptide(L)'
;MERICLPLIFQDSMVLQRRKPVCIWGEAEECASVRVTLGEDAAVAEVSDGKWKTYLPPREADTGLTLTVSGSRFSISFTDVAIGEVWIAGGQSNMEYLLKHDADREEALLLEDPDIRCYEVPKISFPGQEAHYRMSDAGVWRKENREESPYFTAVGFYFANRLHETLRVPVGVINCTWG
;
A
#
# COMPACT_ATOMS: atom_id res chain seq x y z
N MET A 1 -10.74 12.54 -23.15
CA MET A 1 -9.91 13.31 -22.15
C MET A 1 -8.95 12.30 -21.54
N GLU A 2 -7.65 12.58 -21.59
CA GLU A 2 -6.62 11.67 -21.03
C GLU A 2 -6.94 11.35 -19.57
N ARG A 3 -6.90 10.08 -19.23
CA ARG A 3 -7.16 9.57 -17.89
C ARG A 3 -6.16 8.47 -17.55
N ILE A 4 -5.60 8.52 -16.36
CA ILE A 4 -4.74 7.46 -15.80
C ILE A 4 -5.38 7.01 -14.50
N CYS A 5 -5.56 5.69 -14.35
CA CYS A 5 -6.10 5.07 -13.14
C CYS A 5 -5.11 4.03 -12.61
N LEU A 6 -4.90 4.06 -11.31
CA LEU A 6 -4.13 3.05 -10.60
C LEU A 6 -5.04 2.25 -9.65
N PRO A 7 -4.73 0.97 -9.37
CA PRO A 7 -5.37 0.22 -8.30
C PRO A 7 -5.25 0.94 -6.94
N LEU A 8 -6.24 0.75 -6.06
CA LEU A 8 -6.33 1.40 -4.75
C LEU A 8 -5.12 1.17 -3.84
N ILE A 9 -4.35 0.14 -4.08
CA ILE A 9 -3.12 -0.13 -3.31
C ILE A 9 -2.04 0.94 -3.53
N PHE A 10 -2.08 1.67 -4.65
CA PHE A 10 -1.21 2.82 -4.91
C PHE A 10 -1.84 4.09 -4.37
N GLN A 11 -1.36 4.53 -3.22
CA GLN A 11 -1.86 5.69 -2.49
C GLN A 11 -0.75 6.37 -1.71
N ASP A 12 -1.09 7.49 -1.09
CA ASP A 12 -0.23 8.10 -0.08
C ASP A 12 0.06 7.09 1.05
N SER A 13 1.22 7.22 1.63
CA SER A 13 1.70 6.37 2.73
C SER A 13 1.85 4.88 2.39
N MET A 14 1.84 4.46 1.12
CA MET A 14 2.09 3.06 0.75
C MET A 14 3.51 2.62 1.06
N VAL A 15 3.70 1.31 1.26
CA VAL A 15 5.01 0.67 1.32
C VAL A 15 5.22 -0.19 0.09
N LEU A 16 6.35 0.01 -0.61
CA LEU A 16 6.77 -0.78 -1.76
C LEU A 16 7.94 -1.70 -1.39
N GLN A 17 8.00 -2.89 -2.00
CA GLN A 17 8.99 -3.90 -1.64
C GLN A 17 10.41 -3.46 -1.98
N ARG A 18 11.31 -3.49 -1.00
CA ARG A 18 12.75 -3.25 -1.19
C ARG A 18 13.46 -4.41 -1.90
N ARG A 19 14.64 -4.13 -2.48
CA ARG A 19 15.56 -5.11 -3.09
C ARG A 19 14.96 -5.94 -4.21
N LYS A 20 13.84 -5.53 -4.74
CA LYS A 20 13.19 -6.12 -5.92
C LYS A 20 12.79 -5.02 -6.88
N PRO A 21 12.69 -5.31 -8.20
CA PRO A 21 12.13 -4.34 -9.14
C PRO A 21 10.74 -3.88 -8.69
N VAL A 22 10.55 -2.57 -8.59
CA VAL A 22 9.28 -1.99 -8.13
C VAL A 22 8.31 -1.95 -9.29
N CYS A 23 7.31 -2.82 -9.24
CA CYS A 23 6.28 -2.95 -10.28
C CYS A 23 5.17 -1.93 -10.04
N ILE A 24 4.91 -1.06 -11.02
CA ILE A 24 3.79 -0.12 -11.02
C ILE A 24 2.95 -0.37 -12.27
N TRP A 25 1.62 -0.40 -12.11
CA TRP A 25 0.70 -0.71 -13.20
C TRP A 25 -0.63 0.04 -13.03
N GLY A 26 -1.38 0.10 -14.11
CA GLY A 26 -2.70 0.69 -14.11
C GLY A 26 -3.35 0.67 -15.48
N GLU A 27 -4.37 1.49 -15.63
CA GLU A 27 -5.10 1.71 -16.87
C GLU A 27 -4.91 3.16 -17.33
N ALA A 28 -4.95 3.38 -18.65
CA ALA A 28 -4.89 4.72 -19.22
C ALA A 28 -5.74 4.80 -20.49
N GLU A 29 -6.46 5.91 -20.63
CA GLU A 29 -7.28 6.23 -21.81
C GLU A 29 -6.71 7.46 -22.51
N GLU A 30 -6.78 7.48 -23.85
CA GLU A 30 -6.28 8.58 -24.70
C GLU A 30 -4.81 8.96 -24.39
N CYS A 31 -4.01 7.98 -24.02
CA CYS A 31 -2.60 8.11 -23.63
C CYS A 31 -1.77 7.01 -24.29
N ALA A 32 -0.72 7.38 -25.02
CA ALA A 32 0.12 6.41 -25.71
C ALA A 32 1.19 5.80 -24.80
N SER A 33 1.66 6.56 -23.82
CA SER A 33 2.67 6.13 -22.87
C SER A 33 2.51 6.81 -21.52
N VAL A 34 2.98 6.14 -20.48
CA VAL A 34 2.96 6.60 -19.09
C VAL A 34 4.38 6.64 -18.57
N ARG A 35 4.77 7.74 -17.96
CA ARG A 35 6.04 7.88 -17.24
C ARG A 35 5.80 7.75 -15.75
N VAL A 36 6.57 6.90 -15.10
CA VAL A 36 6.57 6.70 -13.64
C VAL A 36 7.90 7.18 -13.08
N THR A 37 7.85 7.96 -12.00
CA THR A 37 9.04 8.40 -11.25
C THR A 37 8.89 8.12 -9.76
N LEU A 38 9.99 7.72 -9.12
CA LEU A 38 10.07 7.51 -7.67
C LEU A 38 11.45 7.98 -7.18
N GLY A 39 11.48 9.13 -6.50
CA GLY A 39 12.74 9.81 -6.21
C GLY A 39 13.48 10.15 -7.51
N GLU A 40 14.71 9.66 -7.66
CA GLU A 40 15.55 9.89 -8.86
C GLU A 40 15.28 8.85 -9.98
N ASP A 41 14.61 7.76 -9.68
CA ASP A 41 14.33 6.71 -10.65
C ASP A 41 13.15 7.07 -11.55
N ALA A 42 13.24 6.67 -12.81
CA ALA A 42 12.18 6.86 -13.79
C ALA A 42 12.10 5.69 -14.78
N ALA A 43 10.89 5.38 -15.18
CA ALA A 43 10.61 4.40 -16.24
C ALA A 43 9.42 4.87 -17.08
N VAL A 44 9.35 4.38 -18.31
CA VAL A 44 8.25 4.65 -19.25
C VAL A 44 7.63 3.32 -19.66
N ALA A 45 6.30 3.28 -19.71
CA ALA A 45 5.54 2.17 -20.25
C ALA A 45 4.70 2.63 -21.44
N GLU A 46 4.63 1.82 -22.49
CA GLU A 46 3.62 1.98 -23.53
C GLU A 46 2.27 1.48 -23.04
N VAL A 47 1.20 2.15 -23.45
CA VAL A 47 -0.17 1.74 -23.17
C VAL A 47 -0.65 0.82 -24.30
N SER A 48 -1.04 -0.40 -23.93
CA SER A 48 -1.62 -1.38 -24.85
C SER A 48 -2.97 -1.85 -24.33
N ASP A 49 -4.01 -1.76 -25.15
CA ASP A 49 -5.38 -2.12 -24.79
C ASP A 49 -5.87 -1.44 -23.49
N GLY A 50 -5.51 -0.17 -23.33
CA GLY A 50 -5.88 0.62 -22.16
C GLY A 50 -5.12 0.26 -20.87
N LYS A 51 -4.13 -0.62 -20.92
CA LYS A 51 -3.34 -1.08 -19.78
C LYS A 51 -1.88 -0.75 -19.93
N TRP A 52 -1.20 -0.55 -18.82
CA TRP A 52 0.25 -0.32 -18.78
C TRP A 52 0.87 -0.94 -17.53
N LYS A 53 2.12 -1.28 -17.62
CA LYS A 53 2.94 -1.76 -16.51
C LYS A 53 4.40 -1.42 -16.74
N THR A 54 5.08 -0.98 -15.69
CA THR A 54 6.52 -0.74 -15.74
C THR A 54 7.21 -1.20 -14.46
N TYR A 55 8.53 -1.24 -14.50
CA TYR A 55 9.37 -1.59 -13.36
C TYR A 55 10.42 -0.51 -13.15
N LEU A 56 10.48 0.02 -11.93
CA LEU A 56 11.60 0.83 -11.48
C LEU A 56 12.70 -0.09 -10.91
N PRO A 57 13.97 0.36 -10.87
CA PRO A 57 15.05 -0.45 -10.34
C PRO A 57 14.83 -0.81 -8.87
N PRO A 58 15.45 -1.92 -8.38
CA PRO A 58 15.45 -2.27 -6.97
C PRO A 58 16.06 -1.14 -6.12
N ARG A 59 15.45 -0.88 -4.96
CA ARG A 59 15.94 0.12 -4.00
C ARG A 59 16.19 -0.52 -2.64
N GLU A 60 17.09 0.05 -1.86
CA GLU A 60 17.19 -0.18 -0.42
C GLU A 60 16.05 0.56 0.31
N ALA A 61 15.90 0.29 1.61
CA ALA A 61 14.89 0.94 2.44
C ALA A 61 15.03 2.47 2.42
N ASP A 62 13.89 3.16 2.28
CA ASP A 62 13.82 4.61 2.19
C ASP A 62 12.43 5.09 2.60
N THR A 63 12.26 6.35 2.98
CA THR A 63 11.00 6.94 3.42
C THR A 63 10.78 8.33 2.83
N GLY A 64 9.56 8.84 2.90
CA GLY A 64 9.23 10.20 2.47
C GLY A 64 9.33 10.43 0.97
N LEU A 65 9.29 9.36 0.17
CA LEU A 65 9.36 9.45 -1.28
C LEU A 65 8.03 9.91 -1.88
N THR A 66 8.11 10.42 -3.11
CA THR A 66 6.94 10.71 -3.93
C THR A 66 6.96 9.83 -5.18
N LEU A 67 5.90 9.08 -5.39
CA LEU A 67 5.63 8.36 -6.64
C LEU A 67 4.77 9.25 -7.53
N THR A 68 5.25 9.55 -8.74
CA THR A 68 4.47 10.31 -9.73
C THR A 68 4.27 9.47 -10.98
N VAL A 69 3.02 9.46 -11.46
CA VAL A 69 2.62 8.79 -12.70
C VAL A 69 2.03 9.85 -13.62
N SER A 70 2.60 10.02 -14.81
CA SER A 70 2.24 11.08 -15.74
C SER A 70 2.06 10.58 -17.17
N GLY A 71 1.05 11.08 -17.83
CA GLY A 71 0.89 11.03 -19.28
C GLY A 71 1.35 12.33 -19.93
N SER A 72 0.72 12.69 -21.06
CA SER A 72 1.05 13.93 -21.79
C SER A 72 0.37 15.17 -21.21
N ARG A 73 -0.80 15.03 -20.57
CA ARG A 73 -1.65 16.11 -20.07
C ARG A 73 -2.15 15.90 -18.64
N PHE A 74 -1.96 14.72 -18.09
CA PHE A 74 -2.44 14.34 -16.77
C PHE A 74 -1.29 13.79 -15.93
N SER A 75 -1.30 14.11 -14.64
CA SER A 75 -0.36 13.57 -13.66
C SER A 75 -1.06 13.32 -12.34
N ILE A 76 -0.69 12.22 -11.69
CA ILE A 76 -1.09 11.89 -10.32
C ILE A 76 0.17 11.63 -9.50
N SER A 77 0.19 12.11 -8.26
CA SER A 77 1.32 11.90 -7.34
C SER A 77 0.81 11.35 -6.02
N PHE A 78 1.58 10.43 -5.47
CA PHE A 78 1.39 9.86 -4.13
C PHE A 78 2.59 10.22 -3.28
N THR A 79 2.31 10.78 -2.11
CA THR A 79 3.32 11.27 -1.18
C THR A 79 3.57 10.29 -0.03
N ASP A 80 4.65 10.51 0.72
CA ASP A 80 4.99 9.70 1.88
C ASP A 80 5.11 8.20 1.56
N VAL A 81 5.59 7.88 0.35
CA VAL A 81 5.87 6.51 -0.07
C VAL A 81 7.11 5.99 0.64
N ALA A 82 7.05 4.78 1.17
CA ALA A 82 8.19 4.10 1.76
C ALA A 82 8.63 2.90 0.93
N ILE A 83 9.91 2.60 0.99
CA ILE A 83 10.51 1.35 0.50
C ILE A 83 10.89 0.51 1.71
N GLY A 84 10.35 -0.70 1.83
CA GLY A 84 10.56 -1.55 2.99
C GLY A 84 10.22 -3.01 2.74
N GLU A 85 9.92 -3.74 3.78
CA GLU A 85 9.37 -5.10 3.69
C GLU A 85 7.86 -5.05 3.51
N VAL A 86 7.34 -5.80 2.55
CA VAL A 86 5.89 -5.91 2.32
C VAL A 86 5.44 -7.35 2.47
N TRP A 87 4.46 -7.56 3.35
CA TRP A 87 3.92 -8.88 3.65
C TRP A 87 2.41 -8.94 3.50
N ILE A 88 1.91 -10.09 3.03
CA ILE A 88 0.47 -10.34 2.93
C ILE A 88 0.05 -11.15 4.16
N ALA A 89 -0.84 -10.58 4.97
CA ALA A 89 -1.54 -11.25 6.04
C ALA A 89 -2.83 -11.86 5.47
N GLY A 90 -2.76 -13.13 5.09
CA GLY A 90 -3.88 -13.86 4.49
C GLY A 90 -4.47 -14.87 5.44
N GLY A 91 -5.78 -15.06 5.39
CA GLY A 91 -6.48 -16.06 6.20
C GLY A 91 -7.93 -15.68 6.48
N GLN A 92 -8.48 -16.26 7.53
CA GLN A 92 -9.85 -16.00 7.97
C GLN A 92 -9.87 -15.51 9.42
N SER A 93 -10.87 -15.85 10.20
CA SER A 93 -11.21 -15.27 11.52
C SER A 93 -10.02 -14.97 12.45
N ASN A 94 -9.03 -15.85 12.59
CA ASN A 94 -7.88 -15.61 13.46
C ASN A 94 -6.94 -14.51 12.90
N MET A 95 -6.76 -14.46 11.61
CA MET A 95 -5.98 -13.40 10.97
C MET A 95 -6.76 -12.09 10.84
N GLU A 96 -8.08 -12.14 10.84
CA GLU A 96 -8.96 -10.96 10.83
C GLU A 96 -9.16 -10.34 12.22
N TYR A 97 -8.77 -11.04 13.28
CA TYR A 97 -8.91 -10.59 14.66
C TYR A 97 -8.17 -9.27 14.89
N LEU A 98 -8.93 -8.23 15.25
CA LEU A 98 -8.41 -6.88 15.35
C LEU A 98 -7.73 -6.63 16.71
N LEU A 99 -6.68 -5.81 16.70
CA LEU A 99 -5.89 -5.46 17.88
C LEU A 99 -6.76 -4.91 19.04
N LYS A 100 -7.80 -4.15 18.73
CA LYS A 100 -8.74 -3.63 19.76
C LYS A 100 -9.41 -4.70 20.62
N HIS A 101 -9.43 -5.96 20.17
CA HIS A 101 -10.00 -7.09 20.89
C HIS A 101 -8.95 -7.93 21.63
N ASP A 102 -7.67 -7.58 21.45
CA ASP A 102 -6.55 -8.29 22.10
C ASP A 102 -6.53 -7.98 23.61
N ALA A 103 -6.09 -8.96 24.42
CA ALA A 103 -5.95 -8.83 25.86
C ALA A 103 -4.85 -7.82 26.24
N ASP A 104 -3.77 -7.81 25.46
CA ASP A 104 -2.57 -6.97 25.70
C ASP A 104 -2.60 -5.66 24.91
N ARG A 105 -3.76 -5.28 24.35
CA ARG A 105 -3.91 -4.09 23.49
C ARG A 105 -3.45 -2.78 24.13
N GLU A 106 -3.61 -2.63 25.45
CA GLU A 106 -3.26 -1.38 26.12
C GLU A 106 -1.75 -1.08 26.04
N GLU A 107 -0.91 -2.13 26.13
CA GLU A 107 0.53 -2.01 25.95
C GLU A 107 0.88 -1.82 24.47
N ALA A 108 0.25 -2.58 23.59
CA ALA A 108 0.45 -2.49 22.15
C ALA A 108 0.11 -1.11 21.58
N LEU A 109 -0.97 -0.47 22.08
CA LEU A 109 -1.40 0.86 21.65
C LEU A 109 -0.53 2.02 22.20
N LEU A 110 0.49 1.74 22.98
CA LEU A 110 1.53 2.70 23.33
C LEU A 110 2.63 2.79 22.27
N LEU A 111 2.67 1.85 21.34
CA LEU A 111 3.60 1.88 20.22
C LEU A 111 3.08 2.84 19.16
N GLU A 112 3.93 3.74 18.71
CA GLU A 112 3.64 4.68 17.65
C GLU A 112 4.83 4.72 16.69
N ASP A 113 4.77 3.95 15.62
CA ASP A 113 5.84 3.88 14.62
C ASP A 113 5.29 4.14 13.21
N PRO A 114 5.55 5.33 12.62
CA PRO A 114 5.05 5.69 11.29
C PRO A 114 5.65 4.84 10.16
N ASP A 115 6.69 4.06 10.44
CA ASP A 115 7.29 3.14 9.48
C ASP A 115 6.59 1.78 9.43
N ILE A 116 5.66 1.52 10.35
CA ILE A 116 4.76 0.37 10.29
C ILE A 116 3.42 0.82 9.71
N ARG A 117 3.02 0.18 8.61
CA ARG A 117 1.83 0.57 7.86
C ARG A 117 1.00 -0.66 7.49
N CYS A 118 -0.31 -0.52 7.56
CA CYS A 118 -1.27 -1.57 7.21
C CYS A 118 -2.20 -1.10 6.11
N TYR A 119 -2.40 -1.94 5.10
CA TYR A 119 -3.41 -1.77 4.07
C TYR A 119 -4.47 -2.84 4.21
N GLU A 120 -5.72 -2.47 4.34
CA GLU A 120 -6.82 -3.43 4.36
C GLU A 120 -7.41 -3.58 2.95
N VAL A 121 -7.34 -4.81 2.42
CA VAL A 121 -7.93 -5.13 1.12
C VAL A 121 -9.45 -5.05 1.22
N PRO A 122 -10.12 -4.27 0.34
CA PRO A 122 -11.60 -4.23 0.31
C PRO A 122 -12.20 -5.61 0.09
N LYS A 123 -13.20 -5.97 0.89
CA LYS A 123 -13.93 -7.24 0.78
C LYS A 123 -15.01 -7.13 -0.30
N ILE A 124 -14.65 -7.49 -1.53
CA ILE A 124 -15.52 -7.36 -2.70
C ILE A 124 -16.04 -8.73 -3.11
N SER A 125 -17.35 -8.94 -3.01
CA SER A 125 -18.01 -10.22 -3.30
C SER A 125 -18.45 -10.35 -4.75
N PHE A 126 -18.66 -9.25 -5.47
CA PHE A 126 -19.12 -9.25 -6.86
C PHE A 126 -18.61 -8.02 -7.62
N PRO A 127 -18.46 -8.10 -8.95
CA PRO A 127 -18.05 -6.98 -9.78
C PRO A 127 -18.98 -5.76 -9.62
N GLY A 128 -18.39 -4.59 -9.43
CA GLY A 128 -19.13 -3.32 -9.24
C GLY A 128 -19.48 -3.00 -7.78
N GLN A 129 -19.21 -3.92 -6.84
CA GLN A 129 -19.40 -3.64 -5.42
C GLN A 129 -18.47 -2.52 -4.93
N GLU A 130 -17.35 -2.31 -5.58
CA GLU A 130 -16.38 -1.25 -5.29
C GLU A 130 -17.02 0.13 -5.24
N ALA A 131 -18.03 0.38 -6.10
CA ALA A 131 -18.76 1.64 -6.13
C ALA A 131 -19.59 1.91 -4.86
N HIS A 132 -19.86 0.88 -4.07
CA HIS A 132 -20.62 0.96 -2.83
C HIS A 132 -19.72 0.96 -1.57
N TYR A 133 -18.44 0.67 -1.73
CA TYR A 133 -17.48 0.73 -0.62
C TYR A 133 -17.20 2.18 -0.25
N ARG A 134 -17.38 2.52 1.02
CA ARG A 134 -16.87 3.79 1.53
C ARG A 134 -15.35 3.65 1.64
N MET A 135 -14.62 4.43 0.88
CA MET A 135 -13.13 4.44 0.91
C MET A 135 -12.55 4.72 2.29
N SER A 136 -13.35 5.20 3.25
CA SER A 136 -12.95 5.40 4.65
C SER A 136 -12.70 4.10 5.42
N ASP A 137 -13.26 2.98 4.97
CA ASP A 137 -13.32 1.76 5.79
C ASP A 137 -12.31 0.69 5.32
N ALA A 138 -11.96 0.67 4.04
CA ALA A 138 -10.98 -0.27 3.47
C ALA A 138 -10.31 0.33 2.23
N GLY A 139 -9.21 -0.27 1.78
CA GLY A 139 -8.48 0.22 0.62
C GLY A 139 -7.65 1.47 0.90
N VAL A 140 -7.22 1.67 2.14
CA VAL A 140 -6.39 2.80 2.58
C VAL A 140 -5.17 2.28 3.35
N TRP A 141 -4.01 2.84 3.08
CA TRP A 141 -2.83 2.65 3.90
C TRP A 141 -2.93 3.48 5.18
N ARG A 142 -2.77 2.83 6.32
CA ARG A 142 -2.81 3.42 7.67
C ARG A 142 -1.47 3.22 8.35
N LYS A 143 -0.96 4.26 8.99
CA LYS A 143 0.25 4.19 9.81
C LYS A 143 -0.08 3.71 11.21
N GLU A 144 0.88 3.04 11.84
CA GLU A 144 0.78 2.72 13.26
C GLU A 144 0.73 3.98 14.10
N ASN A 145 -0.36 4.12 14.82
CA ASN A 145 -0.59 5.13 15.84
C ASN A 145 -1.77 4.72 16.72
N ARG A 146 -2.00 5.45 17.79
CA ARG A 146 -3.05 5.13 18.77
C ARG A 146 -4.47 5.09 18.19
N GLU A 147 -4.75 5.85 17.14
CA GLU A 147 -6.09 5.95 16.54
C GLU A 147 -6.34 4.83 15.51
N GLU A 148 -5.34 4.47 14.71
CA GLU A 148 -5.47 3.54 13.59
C GLU A 148 -5.12 2.10 13.97
N SER A 149 -4.11 1.89 14.84
CA SER A 149 -3.64 0.56 15.24
C SER A 149 -4.74 -0.34 15.83
N PRO A 150 -5.77 0.16 16.55
CA PRO A 150 -6.88 -0.66 17.00
C PRO A 150 -7.59 -1.46 15.91
N TYR A 151 -7.51 -1.00 14.67
CA TYR A 151 -8.15 -1.61 13.50
C TYR A 151 -7.21 -2.48 12.67
N PHE A 152 -5.95 -2.62 13.06
CA PHE A 152 -5.03 -3.55 12.41
C PHE A 152 -5.33 -5.00 12.83
N THR A 153 -5.01 -5.96 11.98
CA THR A 153 -4.96 -7.37 12.40
C THR A 153 -3.95 -7.52 13.53
N ALA A 154 -4.35 -8.11 14.67
CA ALA A 154 -3.45 -8.27 15.82
C ALA A 154 -2.20 -9.06 15.45
N VAL A 155 -2.36 -10.19 14.73
CA VAL A 155 -1.23 -11.01 14.27
C VAL A 155 -0.31 -10.22 13.35
N GLY A 156 -0.86 -9.48 12.39
CA GLY A 156 -0.08 -8.63 11.49
C GLY A 156 0.63 -7.50 12.22
N PHE A 157 0.00 -6.89 13.21
CA PHE A 157 0.57 -5.84 14.05
C PHE A 157 1.82 -6.32 14.80
N TYR A 158 1.71 -7.39 15.59
CA TYR A 158 2.84 -7.92 16.35
C TYR A 158 3.97 -8.44 15.44
N PHE A 159 3.60 -9.07 14.32
CA PHE A 159 4.57 -9.50 13.32
C PHE A 159 5.35 -8.30 12.72
N ALA A 160 4.65 -7.25 12.33
CA ALA A 160 5.26 -6.06 11.72
C ALA A 160 6.20 -5.35 12.71
N ASN A 161 5.77 -5.17 13.96
CA ASN A 161 6.58 -4.58 15.01
C ASN A 161 7.86 -5.39 15.23
N ARG A 162 7.74 -6.73 15.38
CA ARG A 162 8.91 -7.59 15.57
C ARG A 162 9.87 -7.56 14.38
N LEU A 163 9.33 -7.50 13.17
CA LEU A 163 10.12 -7.42 11.95
C LEU A 163 10.85 -6.07 11.86
N HIS A 164 10.14 -4.97 12.12
CA HIS A 164 10.72 -3.62 12.15
C HIS A 164 11.84 -3.49 13.19
N GLU A 165 11.62 -3.95 14.41
CA GLU A 165 12.66 -4.00 15.47
C GLU A 165 13.92 -4.72 15.02
N THR A 166 13.76 -5.80 14.27
CA THR A 166 14.88 -6.66 13.83
C THR A 166 15.63 -6.08 12.64
N LEU A 167 14.89 -5.57 11.64
CA LEU A 167 15.45 -5.14 10.36
C LEU A 167 15.72 -3.65 10.27
N ARG A 168 15.05 -2.84 11.09
CA ARG A 168 15.13 -1.37 11.10
C ARG A 168 14.82 -0.75 9.74
N VAL A 169 13.76 -1.25 9.11
CA VAL A 169 13.25 -0.77 7.81
C VAL A 169 11.73 -0.63 7.88
N PRO A 170 11.11 0.19 7.04
CA PRO A 170 9.66 0.25 6.95
C PRO A 170 9.03 -1.13 6.70
N VAL A 171 7.87 -1.37 7.30
CA VAL A 171 7.11 -2.62 7.14
C VAL A 171 5.68 -2.31 6.73
N GLY A 172 5.28 -2.83 5.59
CA GLY A 172 3.92 -2.80 5.10
C GLY A 172 3.22 -4.15 5.26
N VAL A 173 2.07 -4.18 5.90
CA VAL A 173 1.20 -5.36 5.99
C VAL A 173 -0.03 -5.15 5.12
N ILE A 174 -0.22 -6.01 4.13
CA ILE A 174 -1.42 -6.06 3.31
C ILE A 174 -2.36 -7.08 3.94
N ASN A 175 -3.37 -6.60 4.67
CA ASN A 175 -4.39 -7.44 5.30
C ASN A 175 -5.39 -7.92 4.25
N CYS A 176 -5.31 -9.19 3.88
CA CYS A 176 -6.19 -9.87 2.91
C CYS A 176 -6.89 -11.03 3.61
N THR A 177 -7.75 -10.69 4.58
CA THR A 177 -8.48 -11.67 5.41
C THR A 177 -9.96 -11.60 5.14
N TRP A 178 -10.61 -12.76 5.21
CA TRP A 178 -12.06 -12.88 5.09
C TRP A 178 -12.56 -14.08 5.89
N GLY A 179 -13.24 -13.84 7.02
CA GLY A 179 -13.84 -14.82 7.92
C GLY A 179 -15.27 -14.46 8.34
#